data_ffac477e6feba526a5b0c2e56ddf2651
#
_entry.id   ffac477e6feba526a5b0c2e56ddf2651
#
_cell.length_a   1.000
_cell.length_b   1.000
_cell.length_c   1.000
_cell.angle_alpha   90.00
_cell.angle_beta   90.00
_cell.angle_gamma   90.00
#
_symmetry.space_group_name_H-M   'P 1'
#
loop_
_entity.id
_entity.type
_entity.pdbx_description
1 polymer ?
#
loop_
_entity_poly.entity_id
_entity_poly.type
_entity_poly.pdbx_seq_one_letter_code
_entity_poly.pdbx_strand_id
1 'polypeptide(L)'
;MPNPRAGGAGRRSTMKDVAALAGVGIKTVSRVVNGEPMVTEATAQRVWDAVERLDYHLDQRAGSLRRSDGATSSIALLVSDVANPFAGELHRGVEDVARARGVAVLASSLDEDPEREAEVIRDSIRRHVDGIILDTVSHDPATLSGVLGLGVPTVLVDRALPGVDTDCVTSDTRAAAARATRHLLDGGHRRLALLTERLIVPTAVERRDGFLDALGEAGLREQDALLVSGLTSAERAERALAGLLASP
;
A
#
# COMPACT_ATOMS: atom_id res chain seq x y z
N MET A 1 13.34 -48.92 -23.71
CA MET A 1 12.71 -47.69 -24.14
C MET A 1 13.20 -46.56 -23.24
N PRO A 2 14.09 -45.65 -23.68
CA PRO A 2 14.54 -44.53 -22.87
C PRO A 2 13.47 -43.43 -22.85
N ASN A 3 13.22 -42.87 -21.66
CA ASN A 3 12.25 -41.83 -21.33
C ASN A 3 12.74 -40.47 -21.90
N PRO A 4 11.99 -39.75 -22.77
CA PRO A 4 12.38 -38.43 -23.29
C PRO A 4 11.76 -37.29 -22.45
N ARG A 5 12.23 -37.12 -21.23
CA ARG A 5 11.90 -35.92 -20.40
C ARG A 5 13.13 -35.42 -19.65
N ALA A 6 14.06 -34.84 -20.42
CA ALA A 6 15.06 -33.93 -19.89
C ALA A 6 15.00 -32.66 -20.75
N GLY A 7 13.90 -31.90 -20.61
CA GLY A 7 13.80 -30.55 -21.13
C GLY A 7 14.57 -29.63 -20.16
N GLY A 8 15.71 -29.10 -20.64
CA GLY A 8 16.53 -28.15 -19.94
C GLY A 8 15.71 -26.94 -19.49
N ALA A 9 16.05 -26.37 -18.33
CA ALA A 9 15.54 -25.08 -17.85
C ALA A 9 15.69 -24.05 -18.97
N GLY A 10 14.56 -23.65 -19.57
CA GLY A 10 14.53 -22.81 -20.75
C GLY A 10 15.20 -21.46 -20.46
N ARG A 11 16.28 -21.20 -21.16
CA ARG A 11 16.90 -19.88 -21.20
C ARG A 11 15.82 -18.87 -21.59
N ARG A 12 15.56 -17.86 -20.76
CA ARG A 12 14.64 -16.76 -21.10
C ARG A 12 15.03 -16.17 -22.46
N SER A 13 14.05 -16.03 -23.34
CA SER A 13 14.23 -15.38 -24.64
C SER A 13 14.75 -13.95 -24.45
N THR A 14 15.66 -13.54 -25.31
CA THR A 14 16.30 -12.22 -25.23
C THR A 14 15.89 -11.34 -26.42
N MET A 15 16.09 -10.04 -26.32
CA MET A 15 15.89 -9.10 -27.43
C MET A 15 16.71 -9.49 -28.68
N LYS A 16 17.85 -10.17 -28.49
CA LYS A 16 18.66 -10.71 -29.61
C LYS A 16 17.95 -11.84 -30.31
N ASP A 17 17.27 -12.69 -29.57
CA ASP A 17 16.53 -13.82 -30.14
C ASP A 17 15.32 -13.33 -30.93
N VAL A 18 14.61 -12.31 -30.42
CA VAL A 18 13.53 -11.60 -31.15
C VAL A 18 14.06 -10.97 -32.45
N ALA A 19 15.18 -10.28 -32.39
CA ALA A 19 15.80 -9.65 -33.55
C ALA A 19 16.16 -10.67 -34.64
N ALA A 20 16.74 -11.78 -34.23
CA ALA A 20 17.09 -12.89 -35.13
C ALA A 20 15.86 -13.51 -35.81
N LEU A 21 14.77 -13.76 -35.01
CA LEU A 21 13.55 -14.34 -35.54
C LEU A 21 12.78 -13.39 -36.46
N ALA A 22 12.73 -12.10 -36.10
CA ALA A 22 12.06 -11.07 -36.90
C ALA A 22 12.85 -10.62 -38.13
N GLY A 23 14.13 -11.02 -38.25
CA GLY A 23 15.02 -10.61 -39.36
C GLY A 23 15.32 -9.10 -39.34
N VAL A 24 15.51 -8.51 -38.16
CA VAL A 24 15.79 -7.06 -37.99
C VAL A 24 16.92 -6.82 -37.00
N GLY A 25 17.43 -5.61 -36.95
CA GLY A 25 18.43 -5.20 -35.94
C GLY A 25 17.82 -5.06 -34.54
N ILE A 26 18.63 -5.28 -33.48
CA ILE A 26 18.21 -5.10 -32.08
C ILE A 26 17.63 -3.70 -31.83
N LYS A 27 18.21 -2.65 -32.47
CA LYS A 27 17.69 -1.28 -32.38
C LYS A 27 16.28 -1.15 -32.92
N THR A 28 15.94 -1.90 -33.99
CA THR A 28 14.59 -1.92 -34.55
C THR A 28 13.60 -2.62 -33.62
N VAL A 29 14.00 -3.75 -33.02
CA VAL A 29 13.19 -4.41 -31.98
C VAL A 29 12.93 -3.45 -30.83
N SER A 30 13.98 -2.79 -30.32
CA SER A 30 13.85 -1.81 -29.24
C SER A 30 12.85 -0.69 -29.57
N ARG A 31 12.92 -0.15 -30.79
CA ARG A 31 12.00 0.91 -31.24
C ARG A 31 10.54 0.43 -31.29
N VAL A 32 10.31 -0.73 -31.88
CA VAL A 32 8.95 -1.30 -31.97
C VAL A 32 8.35 -1.53 -30.61
N VAL A 33 9.12 -2.13 -29.72
CA VAL A 33 8.69 -2.53 -28.39
C VAL A 33 8.44 -1.31 -27.48
N ASN A 34 9.20 -0.22 -27.69
CA ASN A 34 9.01 1.04 -26.94
C ASN A 34 8.01 2.00 -27.63
N GLY A 35 7.36 1.60 -28.74
CA GLY A 35 6.41 2.46 -29.45
C GLY A 35 7.04 3.69 -30.11
N GLU A 36 8.36 3.65 -30.39
CA GLU A 36 9.04 4.79 -31.01
C GLU A 36 8.62 4.93 -32.51
N PRO A 37 8.43 6.17 -32.99
CA PRO A 37 8.15 6.40 -34.39
C PRO A 37 9.31 5.98 -35.30
N MET A 38 9.06 5.86 -36.61
CA MET A 38 10.05 5.53 -37.67
C MET A 38 10.30 4.04 -37.91
N VAL A 39 9.35 3.18 -37.58
CA VAL A 39 9.33 1.78 -38.04
C VAL A 39 8.08 1.54 -38.88
N THR A 40 8.22 0.89 -40.05
CA THR A 40 7.06 0.59 -40.88
C THR A 40 6.17 -0.45 -40.20
N GLU A 41 4.85 -0.36 -40.43
CA GLU A 41 3.86 -1.26 -39.83
C GLU A 41 4.19 -2.73 -40.12
N ALA A 42 4.61 -3.06 -41.35
CA ALA A 42 5.02 -4.42 -41.73
C ALA A 42 6.23 -4.91 -40.92
N THR A 43 7.16 -4.04 -40.57
CA THR A 43 8.32 -4.38 -39.73
C THR A 43 7.91 -4.53 -38.26
N ALA A 44 7.03 -3.66 -37.78
CA ALA A 44 6.48 -3.75 -36.43
C ALA A 44 5.73 -5.07 -36.23
N GLN A 45 4.89 -5.45 -37.18
CA GLN A 45 4.15 -6.74 -37.14
C GLN A 45 5.10 -7.93 -37.04
N ARG A 46 6.15 -8.01 -37.85
CA ARG A 46 7.13 -9.12 -37.77
C ARG A 46 7.83 -9.19 -36.41
N VAL A 47 8.07 -8.03 -35.79
CA VAL A 47 8.68 -8.00 -34.45
C VAL A 47 7.69 -8.52 -33.40
N TRP A 48 6.42 -8.07 -33.47
CA TRP A 48 5.39 -8.56 -32.53
C TRP A 48 5.11 -10.06 -32.68
N ASP A 49 5.08 -10.58 -33.93
CA ASP A 49 4.95 -12.04 -34.20
C ASP A 49 6.11 -12.79 -33.58
N ALA A 50 7.33 -12.26 -33.64
CA ALA A 50 8.51 -12.88 -33.03
C ALA A 50 8.48 -12.80 -31.49
N VAL A 51 8.00 -11.70 -30.91
CA VAL A 51 7.79 -11.52 -29.46
C VAL A 51 6.81 -12.60 -28.94
N GLU A 52 5.67 -12.76 -29.60
CA GLU A 52 4.65 -13.75 -29.25
C GLU A 52 5.18 -15.19 -29.36
N ARG A 53 5.81 -15.53 -30.47
CA ARG A 53 6.35 -16.90 -30.71
C ARG A 53 7.45 -17.30 -29.74
N LEU A 54 8.23 -16.34 -29.25
CA LEU A 54 9.32 -16.58 -28.31
C LEU A 54 8.88 -16.40 -26.85
N ASP A 55 7.61 -16.07 -26.59
CA ASP A 55 7.12 -15.67 -25.26
C ASP A 55 8.08 -14.67 -24.62
N TYR A 56 8.52 -13.69 -25.42
CA TYR A 56 9.50 -12.70 -24.96
C TYR A 56 8.80 -11.63 -24.14
N HIS A 57 9.11 -11.62 -22.84
CA HIS A 57 8.68 -10.56 -21.95
C HIS A 57 9.76 -9.47 -21.87
N LEU A 58 9.32 -8.22 -22.12
CA LEU A 58 10.19 -7.06 -21.92
C LEU A 58 10.72 -7.06 -20.50
N ASP A 59 12.03 -6.97 -20.38
CA ASP A 59 12.63 -6.59 -19.10
C ASP A 59 12.39 -5.09 -18.88
N GLN A 60 11.38 -4.77 -18.06
CA GLN A 60 11.03 -3.39 -17.71
C GLN A 60 12.20 -2.65 -17.07
N ARG A 61 13.11 -3.36 -16.39
CA ARG A 61 14.34 -2.78 -15.82
C ARG A 61 15.31 -2.31 -16.91
N ALA A 62 15.42 -3.03 -18.02
CA ALA A 62 16.22 -2.58 -19.15
C ALA A 62 15.57 -1.42 -19.92
N GLY A 63 14.26 -1.24 -19.78
CA GLY A 63 13.50 -0.12 -20.32
C GLY A 63 13.64 1.14 -19.46
N SER A 64 13.62 1.03 -18.14
CA SER A 64 13.75 2.17 -17.22
C SER A 64 15.12 2.85 -17.29
N LEU A 65 16.20 2.07 -17.45
CA LEU A 65 17.55 2.61 -17.67
C LEU A 65 17.73 3.42 -18.96
N ARG A 66 16.76 3.34 -19.90
CA ARG A 66 16.77 4.08 -21.17
C ARG A 66 15.72 5.18 -21.25
N ARG A 67 14.74 5.19 -20.34
CA ARG A 67 13.83 6.32 -20.21
C ARG A 67 14.60 7.48 -19.56
N SER A 68 14.47 8.65 -20.14
CA SER A 68 15.16 9.87 -19.66
C SER A 68 14.70 10.30 -18.25
N ASP A 69 13.56 9.77 -17.77
CA ASP A 69 12.98 10.04 -16.46
C ASP A 69 13.33 9.00 -15.40
N GLY A 70 13.98 7.89 -15.77
CA GLY A 70 14.37 6.81 -14.85
C GLY A 70 13.20 6.04 -14.24
N ALA A 71 11.95 6.31 -14.62
CA ALA A 71 10.76 5.73 -14.01
C ALA A 71 10.67 4.20 -14.21
N THR A 72 10.34 3.49 -13.14
CA THR A 72 10.19 2.03 -13.12
C THR A 72 8.75 1.58 -13.37
N SER A 73 7.80 2.52 -13.38
CA SER A 73 6.36 2.27 -13.41
C SER A 73 5.91 1.35 -12.27
N SER A 74 6.47 1.57 -11.09
CA SER A 74 6.10 0.85 -9.87
C SER A 74 6.05 1.78 -8.65
N ILE A 75 5.09 1.53 -7.77
CA ILE A 75 4.98 2.20 -6.47
C ILE A 75 4.95 1.16 -5.36
N ALA A 76 5.38 1.55 -4.16
CA ALA A 76 5.20 0.74 -2.96
C ALA A 76 3.92 1.18 -2.23
N LEU A 77 3.15 0.21 -1.75
CA LEU A 77 2.06 0.41 -0.79
C LEU A 77 2.44 -0.30 0.51
N LEU A 78 2.73 0.47 1.53
CA LEU A 78 3.16 -0.03 2.84
C LEU A 78 2.02 0.16 3.82
N VAL A 79 1.48 -0.94 4.34
CA VAL A 79 0.32 -0.94 5.24
C VAL A 79 0.72 -1.39 6.63
N SER A 80 0.08 -0.82 7.65
CA SER A 80 0.36 -1.10 9.05
C SER A 80 0.23 -2.58 9.40
N ASP A 81 -0.86 -3.23 8.95
CA ASP A 81 -1.08 -4.67 9.07
C ASP A 81 -1.94 -5.18 7.90
N VAL A 82 -1.41 -6.13 7.14
CA VAL A 82 -2.13 -6.76 6.01
C VAL A 82 -3.35 -7.57 6.46
N ALA A 83 -3.40 -8.01 7.71
CA ALA A 83 -4.56 -8.71 8.27
C ALA A 83 -5.73 -7.75 8.57
N ASN A 84 -5.51 -6.44 8.58
CA ASN A 84 -6.56 -5.46 8.74
C ASN A 84 -7.40 -5.37 7.45
N PRO A 85 -8.74 -5.58 7.50
CA PRO A 85 -9.61 -5.46 6.32
C PRO A 85 -9.49 -4.11 5.59
N PHE A 86 -9.24 -3.02 6.31
CA PHE A 86 -8.98 -1.70 5.73
C PHE A 86 -7.79 -1.71 4.77
N ALA A 87 -6.71 -2.42 5.10
CA ALA A 87 -5.54 -2.55 4.24
C ALA A 87 -5.88 -3.22 2.89
N GLY A 88 -6.79 -4.19 2.91
CA GLY A 88 -7.27 -4.86 1.70
C GLY A 88 -8.10 -3.93 0.79
N GLU A 89 -8.96 -3.10 1.38
CA GLU A 89 -9.75 -2.11 0.63
C GLU A 89 -8.86 -1.00 0.07
N LEU A 90 -7.92 -0.50 0.88
CA LEU A 90 -6.93 0.48 0.45
C LEU A 90 -6.09 -0.05 -0.72
N HIS A 91 -5.58 -1.28 -0.59
CA HIS A 91 -4.80 -1.93 -1.66
C HIS A 91 -5.59 -2.01 -2.97
N ARG A 92 -6.84 -2.46 -2.91
CA ARG A 92 -7.72 -2.52 -4.09
C ARG A 92 -7.89 -1.17 -4.74
N GLY A 93 -8.18 -0.12 -3.95
CA GLY A 93 -8.35 1.24 -4.47
C GLY A 93 -7.07 1.77 -5.15
N VAL A 94 -5.92 1.53 -4.54
CA VAL A 94 -4.62 1.93 -5.10
C VAL A 94 -4.31 1.13 -6.36
N GLU A 95 -4.53 -0.19 -6.35
CA GLU A 95 -4.25 -1.06 -7.49
C GLU A 95 -5.12 -0.73 -8.72
N ASP A 96 -6.41 -0.42 -8.52
CA ASP A 96 -7.31 -0.06 -9.62
C ASP A 96 -6.83 1.21 -10.34
N VAL A 97 -6.39 2.22 -9.58
CA VAL A 97 -5.84 3.47 -10.13
C VAL A 97 -4.49 3.25 -10.79
N ALA A 98 -3.61 2.49 -10.16
CA ALA A 98 -2.26 2.20 -10.65
C ALA A 98 -2.31 1.40 -11.96
N ARG A 99 -3.15 0.36 -12.03
CA ARG A 99 -3.36 -0.48 -13.21
C ARG A 99 -3.85 0.31 -14.40
N ALA A 100 -4.80 1.24 -14.20
CA ALA A 100 -5.28 2.12 -15.26
C ALA A 100 -4.17 3.02 -15.85
N ARG A 101 -3.08 3.21 -15.11
CA ARG A 101 -1.89 3.98 -15.50
C ARG A 101 -0.69 3.12 -15.91
N GLY A 102 -0.84 1.80 -15.94
CA GLY A 102 0.27 0.87 -16.24
C GLY A 102 1.35 0.85 -15.15
N VAL A 103 0.99 1.17 -13.90
CA VAL A 103 1.88 1.18 -12.73
C VAL A 103 1.65 -0.09 -11.91
N ALA A 104 2.73 -0.77 -11.53
CA ALA A 104 2.67 -1.91 -10.63
C ALA A 104 2.65 -1.46 -9.16
N VAL A 105 1.90 -2.18 -8.31
CA VAL A 105 1.86 -1.94 -6.87
C VAL A 105 2.61 -3.05 -6.14
N LEU A 106 3.61 -2.68 -5.34
CA LEU A 106 4.36 -3.58 -4.46
C LEU A 106 3.85 -3.39 -3.03
N ALA A 107 2.99 -4.28 -2.56
CA ALA A 107 2.43 -4.19 -1.22
C ALA A 107 3.31 -4.92 -0.19
N SER A 108 3.45 -4.33 1.01
CA SER A 108 4.14 -4.92 2.15
C SER A 108 3.44 -4.57 3.46
N SER A 109 3.42 -5.51 4.42
CA SER A 109 2.96 -5.29 5.78
C SER A 109 4.11 -4.81 6.67
N LEU A 110 3.80 -3.85 7.53
CA LEU A 110 4.74 -3.31 8.52
C LEU A 110 4.62 -4.01 9.88
N ASP A 111 3.53 -4.79 10.08
CA ASP A 111 3.25 -5.58 11.29
C ASP A 111 3.26 -4.73 12.58
N GLU A 112 2.83 -3.47 12.48
CA GLU A 112 2.83 -2.46 13.56
C GLU A 112 4.23 -2.27 14.20
N ASP A 113 5.31 -2.48 13.43
CA ASP A 113 6.71 -2.38 13.88
C ASP A 113 7.44 -1.21 13.18
N PRO A 114 7.84 -0.14 13.91
CA PRO A 114 8.56 0.99 13.34
C PRO A 114 9.96 0.66 12.80
N GLU A 115 10.65 -0.36 13.36
CA GLU A 115 11.96 -0.76 12.84
C GLU A 115 11.80 -1.43 11.47
N ARG A 116 10.80 -2.30 11.36
CA ARG A 116 10.40 -2.92 10.09
C ARG A 116 9.96 -1.88 9.06
N GLU A 117 9.23 -0.84 9.46
CA GLU A 117 8.85 0.28 8.58
C GLU A 117 10.09 0.89 7.93
N ALA A 118 11.07 1.28 8.71
CA ALA A 118 12.30 1.88 8.20
C ALA A 118 13.07 0.93 7.26
N GLU A 119 13.08 -0.37 7.52
CA GLU A 119 13.70 -1.37 6.67
C GLU A 119 12.96 -1.52 5.34
N VAL A 120 11.64 -1.67 5.37
CA VAL A 120 10.80 -1.87 4.18
C VAL A 120 10.81 -0.63 3.28
N ILE A 121 10.85 0.59 3.85
CA ILE A 121 11.02 1.81 3.06
C ILE A 121 12.37 1.80 2.34
N ARG A 122 13.48 1.49 3.04
CA ARG A 122 14.80 1.41 2.40
C ARG A 122 14.85 0.33 1.31
N ASP A 123 14.17 -0.79 1.50
CA ASP A 123 14.04 -1.85 0.48
C ASP A 123 13.29 -1.37 -0.75
N SER A 124 12.21 -0.62 -0.55
CA SER A 124 11.44 -0.01 -1.64
C SER A 124 12.30 0.97 -2.45
N ILE A 125 13.10 1.79 -1.77
CA ILE A 125 14.07 2.70 -2.40
C ILE A 125 15.12 1.92 -3.19
N ARG A 126 15.69 0.85 -2.63
CA ARG A 126 16.64 -0.02 -3.34
C ARG A 126 16.04 -0.70 -4.58
N ARG A 127 14.75 -0.94 -4.57
CA ARG A 127 14.00 -1.46 -5.74
C ARG A 127 13.67 -0.39 -6.77
N HIS A 128 14.01 0.87 -6.48
CA HIS A 128 13.76 2.03 -7.36
C HIS A 128 12.28 2.24 -7.64
N VAL A 129 11.40 2.11 -6.64
CA VAL A 129 10.00 2.49 -6.82
C VAL A 129 9.88 3.98 -7.10
N ASP A 130 8.91 4.38 -7.92
CA ASP A 130 8.71 5.78 -8.32
C ASP A 130 8.02 6.61 -7.22
N GLY A 131 7.41 5.94 -6.24
CA GLY A 131 6.74 6.56 -5.11
C GLY A 131 6.31 5.56 -4.05
N ILE A 132 5.96 6.06 -2.87
CA ILE A 132 5.51 5.27 -1.73
C ILE A 132 4.17 5.83 -1.23
N ILE A 133 3.19 4.95 -1.01
CA ILE A 133 1.99 5.21 -0.23
C ILE A 133 2.19 4.48 1.10
N LEU A 134 2.12 5.20 2.22
CA LEU A 134 2.52 4.72 3.53
C LEU A 134 1.42 4.94 4.57
N ASP A 135 0.87 3.85 5.12
CA ASP A 135 0.13 3.85 6.37
C ASP A 135 1.16 3.65 7.51
N THR A 136 1.69 4.76 8.00
CA THR A 136 2.84 4.75 8.94
C THR A 136 2.49 4.13 10.29
N VAL A 137 3.43 3.37 10.83
CA VAL A 137 3.40 2.86 12.21
C VAL A 137 4.38 3.59 13.12
N SER A 138 5.20 4.45 12.56
CA SER A 138 6.12 5.30 13.32
C SER A 138 5.39 6.34 14.14
N HIS A 139 5.90 6.59 15.33
CA HIS A 139 5.43 7.66 16.24
C HIS A 139 6.49 8.76 16.41
N ASP A 140 7.65 8.61 15.76
CA ASP A 140 8.76 9.57 15.82
C ASP A 140 8.92 10.28 14.47
N PRO A 141 8.56 11.58 14.39
CA PRO A 141 8.70 12.38 13.18
C PRO A 141 10.15 12.46 12.67
N ALA A 142 11.14 12.44 13.55
CA ALA A 142 12.55 12.55 13.15
C ALA A 142 13.03 11.29 12.43
N THR A 143 12.66 10.12 12.93
CA THR A 143 12.97 8.84 12.29
C THR A 143 12.34 8.74 10.90
N LEU A 144 11.04 9.05 10.79
CA LEU A 144 10.36 8.98 9.50
C LEU A 144 10.90 10.02 8.52
N SER A 145 11.08 11.27 8.95
CA SER A 145 11.66 12.33 8.10
C SER A 145 13.04 11.97 7.58
N GLY A 146 13.88 11.32 8.42
CA GLY A 146 15.20 10.85 8.01
C GLY A 146 15.16 9.82 6.88
N VAL A 147 14.15 8.95 6.87
CA VAL A 147 13.98 7.94 5.82
C VAL A 147 13.33 8.54 4.57
N LEU A 148 12.33 9.42 4.72
CA LEU A 148 11.68 10.12 3.61
C LEU A 148 12.65 11.08 2.90
N GLY A 149 13.61 11.66 3.62
CA GLY A 149 14.67 12.50 3.07
C GLY A 149 15.59 11.80 2.07
N LEU A 150 15.46 10.48 1.86
CA LEU A 150 16.18 9.73 0.82
C LEU A 150 15.64 9.98 -0.60
N GLY A 151 14.60 10.80 -0.76
CA GLY A 151 14.23 11.42 -2.04
C GLY A 151 13.22 10.67 -2.90
N VAL A 152 12.53 9.64 -2.37
CA VAL A 152 11.39 9.02 -3.06
C VAL A 152 10.10 9.74 -2.65
N PRO A 153 9.29 10.25 -3.60
CA PRO A 153 8.00 10.87 -3.30
C PRO A 153 7.13 9.95 -2.46
N THR A 154 6.64 10.46 -1.34
CA THR A 154 5.84 9.67 -0.39
C THR A 154 4.58 10.42 -0.03
N VAL A 155 3.46 9.69 0.09
CA VAL A 155 2.18 10.16 0.59
C VAL A 155 1.80 9.30 1.79
N LEU A 156 1.49 9.93 2.92
CA LEU A 156 0.91 9.23 4.06
C LEU A 156 -0.58 8.99 3.81
N VAL A 157 -1.07 7.87 4.33
CA VAL A 157 -2.49 7.53 4.27
C VAL A 157 -2.97 7.04 5.64
N ASP A 158 -4.24 7.33 5.98
CA ASP A 158 -4.91 7.01 7.25
C ASP A 158 -4.31 7.70 8.48
N ARG A 159 -2.99 7.60 8.67
CA ARG A 159 -2.29 8.14 9.85
C ARG A 159 -1.42 9.31 9.46
N ALA A 160 -1.79 10.52 9.90
CA ALA A 160 -0.92 11.68 9.83
C ALA A 160 0.10 11.64 10.96
N LEU A 161 1.33 12.05 10.67
CA LEU A 161 2.37 12.20 11.68
C LEU A 161 2.80 13.68 11.75
N PRO A 162 2.35 14.42 12.77
CA PRO A 162 2.70 15.84 12.94
C PRO A 162 4.23 16.04 12.99
N GLY A 163 4.72 17.05 12.26
CA GLY A 163 6.15 17.34 12.16
C GLY A 163 6.85 16.64 10.99
N VAL A 164 6.15 15.85 10.21
CA VAL A 164 6.64 15.30 8.92
C VAL A 164 6.07 16.14 7.78
N ASP A 165 6.96 16.69 6.95
CA ASP A 165 6.58 17.50 5.78
C ASP A 165 6.35 16.59 4.57
N THR A 166 5.12 16.12 4.42
CA THR A 166 4.68 15.28 3.29
C THR A 166 3.18 15.36 3.10
N ASP A 167 2.69 15.07 1.91
CA ASP A 167 1.26 14.97 1.65
C ASP A 167 0.64 13.84 2.48
N CYS A 168 -0.60 14.06 2.94
CA CYS A 168 -1.33 13.08 3.72
C CYS A 168 -2.80 13.01 3.31
N VAL A 169 -3.34 11.81 3.18
CA VAL A 169 -4.76 11.54 2.94
C VAL A 169 -5.35 10.84 4.14
N THR A 170 -6.19 11.53 4.90
CA THR A 170 -6.84 11.01 6.10
C THR A 170 -8.36 11.05 5.98
N SER A 171 -9.04 10.26 6.80
CA SER A 171 -10.48 10.39 7.04
C SER A 171 -10.73 11.24 8.27
N ASP A 172 -11.93 11.84 8.35
CA ASP A 172 -12.36 12.58 9.57
C ASP A 172 -12.85 11.57 10.63
N THR A 173 -11.88 10.85 11.20
CA THR A 173 -12.08 9.78 12.17
C THR A 173 -12.77 10.27 13.44
N ARG A 174 -12.40 11.48 13.94
CA ARG A 174 -13.00 12.08 15.13
C ARG A 174 -14.49 12.35 14.92
N ALA A 175 -14.86 13.02 13.81
CA ALA A 175 -16.26 13.28 13.51
C ALA A 175 -17.05 12.01 13.23
N ALA A 176 -16.43 11.00 12.60
CA ALA A 176 -17.06 9.71 12.37
C ALA A 176 -17.39 8.98 13.69
N ALA A 177 -16.45 8.95 14.63
CA ALA A 177 -16.66 8.37 15.95
C ALA A 177 -17.74 9.14 16.74
N ALA A 178 -17.74 10.47 16.68
CA ALA A 178 -18.78 11.28 17.30
C ALA A 178 -20.16 10.99 16.71
N ARG A 179 -20.28 10.86 15.38
CA ARG A 179 -21.55 10.49 14.74
C ARG A 179 -22.04 9.10 15.17
N ALA A 180 -21.16 8.12 15.23
CA ALA A 180 -21.51 6.77 15.67
C ALA A 180 -21.99 6.77 17.13
N THR A 181 -21.34 7.54 17.99
CA THR A 181 -21.71 7.68 19.40
C THR A 181 -23.06 8.38 19.57
N ARG A 182 -23.30 9.49 18.83
CA ARG A 182 -24.60 10.18 18.84
C ARG A 182 -25.72 9.25 18.39
N HIS A 183 -25.49 8.42 17.37
CA HIS A 183 -26.49 7.46 16.91
C HIS A 183 -26.95 6.52 18.04
N LEU A 184 -26.04 6.04 18.88
CA LEU A 184 -26.38 5.21 20.04
C LEU A 184 -27.13 6.01 21.12
N LEU A 185 -26.68 7.24 21.38
CA LEU A 185 -27.32 8.14 22.36
C LEU A 185 -28.73 8.52 21.95
N ASP A 186 -28.98 8.78 20.65
CA ASP A 186 -30.30 9.08 20.08
C ASP A 186 -31.23 7.86 20.17
N GLY A 187 -30.66 6.66 20.08
CA GLY A 187 -31.35 5.39 20.33
C GLY A 187 -31.70 5.14 21.82
N GLY A 188 -31.39 6.09 22.71
CA GLY A 188 -31.70 6.02 24.14
C GLY A 188 -30.66 5.28 24.99
N HIS A 189 -29.57 4.81 24.42
CA HIS A 189 -28.49 4.17 25.18
C HIS A 189 -27.78 5.22 26.05
N ARG A 190 -27.44 4.85 27.29
CA ARG A 190 -26.75 5.73 28.25
C ARG A 190 -25.51 5.09 28.87
N ARG A 191 -25.37 3.76 28.75
CA ARG A 191 -24.17 3.02 29.15
C ARG A 191 -23.45 2.63 27.87
N LEU A 192 -22.37 3.32 27.54
CA LEU A 192 -21.61 3.13 26.34
C LEU A 192 -20.19 2.67 26.66
N ALA A 193 -19.61 1.87 25.79
CA ALA A 193 -18.23 1.46 25.87
C ALA A 193 -17.52 1.72 24.54
N LEU A 194 -16.31 2.25 24.61
CA LEU A 194 -15.39 2.33 23.49
C LEU A 194 -14.29 1.27 23.66
N LEU A 195 -14.22 0.35 22.71
CA LEU A 195 -13.14 -0.62 22.59
C LEU A 195 -12.23 -0.14 21.46
N THR A 196 -10.94 0.06 21.74
CA THR A 196 -10.01 0.60 20.77
C THR A 196 -8.61 -0.01 20.92
N GLU A 197 -7.79 0.17 19.91
CA GLU A 197 -6.38 -0.17 19.95
C GLU A 197 -5.58 0.76 20.88
N ARG A 198 -4.25 0.67 20.86
CA ARG A 198 -3.40 1.50 21.73
C ARG A 198 -3.59 2.99 21.44
N LEU A 199 -3.75 3.81 22.49
CA LEU A 199 -3.91 5.28 22.40
C LEU A 199 -2.61 6.03 22.03
N ILE A 200 -1.63 5.35 21.49
CA ILE A 200 -0.48 5.91 20.80
C ILE A 200 -0.75 6.06 19.30
N VAL A 201 -1.68 5.28 18.77
CA VAL A 201 -2.09 5.32 17.36
C VAL A 201 -2.99 6.54 17.15
N PRO A 202 -2.65 7.44 16.20
CA PRO A 202 -3.40 8.69 16.00
C PRO A 202 -4.90 8.49 15.79
N THR A 203 -5.30 7.53 14.94
CA THR A 203 -6.71 7.25 14.67
C THR A 203 -7.46 6.68 15.89
N ALA A 204 -6.77 5.98 16.80
CA ALA A 204 -7.36 5.53 18.06
C ALA A 204 -7.62 6.71 19.01
N VAL A 205 -6.71 7.68 19.05
CA VAL A 205 -6.89 8.93 19.81
C VAL A 205 -8.08 9.72 19.27
N GLU A 206 -8.16 9.88 17.96
CA GLU A 206 -9.27 10.59 17.30
C GLU A 206 -10.62 9.91 17.56
N ARG A 207 -10.68 8.56 17.52
CA ARG A 207 -11.91 7.81 17.87
C ARG A 207 -12.32 8.05 19.30
N ARG A 208 -11.37 8.02 20.26
CA ARG A 208 -11.62 8.33 21.66
C ARG A 208 -12.16 9.76 21.81
N ASP A 209 -11.48 10.71 21.19
CA ASP A 209 -11.85 12.12 21.33
C ASP A 209 -13.24 12.39 20.75
N GLY A 210 -13.57 11.82 19.58
CA GLY A 210 -14.91 11.91 19.01
C GLY A 210 -16.00 11.23 19.86
N PHE A 211 -15.67 10.12 20.49
CA PHE A 211 -16.54 9.44 21.44
C PHE A 211 -16.83 10.35 22.67
N LEU A 212 -15.78 10.94 23.25
CA LEU A 212 -15.90 11.83 24.41
C LEU A 212 -16.63 13.13 24.07
N ASP A 213 -16.40 13.71 22.89
CA ASP A 213 -17.13 14.90 22.42
C ASP A 213 -18.65 14.66 22.42
N ALA A 214 -19.08 13.53 21.83
CA ALA A 214 -20.51 13.21 21.75
C ALA A 214 -21.13 12.89 23.13
N LEU A 215 -20.38 12.29 24.05
CA LEU A 215 -20.82 12.11 25.44
C LEU A 215 -21.02 13.48 26.13
N GLY A 216 -20.04 14.39 25.99
CA GLY A 216 -20.11 15.71 26.57
C GLY A 216 -21.30 16.54 26.05
N GLU A 217 -21.57 16.48 24.74
CA GLU A 217 -22.74 17.11 24.12
C GLU A 217 -24.07 16.60 24.69
N ALA A 218 -24.12 15.31 25.07
CA ALA A 218 -25.28 14.67 25.67
C ALA A 218 -25.36 14.85 27.19
N GLY A 219 -24.44 15.63 27.81
CA GLY A 219 -24.39 15.87 29.26
C GLY A 219 -23.89 14.67 30.08
N LEU A 220 -23.26 13.68 29.41
CA LEU A 220 -22.61 12.55 30.08
C LEU A 220 -21.14 12.89 30.34
N ARG A 221 -20.57 12.30 31.39
CA ARG A 221 -19.15 12.49 31.71
C ARG A 221 -18.34 11.27 31.26
N GLU A 222 -17.06 11.47 31.02
CA GLU A 222 -16.13 10.37 30.70
C GLU A 222 -16.22 9.20 31.67
N GLN A 223 -16.35 9.49 32.95
CA GLN A 223 -16.50 8.47 34.01
C GLN A 223 -17.80 7.64 33.94
N ASP A 224 -18.79 8.12 33.18
CA ASP A 224 -20.06 7.43 32.97
C ASP A 224 -20.00 6.44 31.79
N ALA A 225 -18.87 6.41 31.07
CA ALA A 225 -18.58 5.50 29.96
C ALA A 225 -17.40 4.59 30.25
N LEU A 226 -17.32 3.48 29.55
CA LEU A 226 -16.22 2.52 29.66
C LEU A 226 -15.25 2.69 28.48
N LEU A 227 -13.98 2.92 28.78
CA LEU A 227 -12.92 2.99 27.77
C LEU A 227 -11.96 1.81 27.94
N VAL A 228 -11.90 0.93 26.97
CA VAL A 228 -10.96 -0.20 26.93
C VAL A 228 -10.03 -0.02 25.75
N SER A 229 -8.77 0.25 26.03
CA SER A 229 -7.73 0.48 25.02
C SER A 229 -6.68 -0.64 25.00
N GLY A 230 -5.79 -0.61 24.01
CA GLY A 230 -4.72 -1.60 23.88
C GLY A 230 -5.17 -2.95 23.31
N LEU A 231 -6.28 -2.96 22.60
CA LEU A 231 -6.83 -4.17 21.97
C LEU A 231 -6.12 -4.38 20.62
N THR A 232 -5.08 -5.20 20.63
CA THR A 232 -4.20 -5.45 19.48
C THR A 232 -4.51 -6.77 18.76
N SER A 233 -5.55 -7.50 19.17
CA SER A 233 -6.01 -8.71 18.47
C SER A 233 -7.50 -8.96 18.71
N ALA A 234 -8.11 -9.75 17.83
CA ALA A 234 -9.52 -10.17 17.95
C ALA A 234 -9.80 -10.88 19.29
N GLU A 235 -8.88 -11.75 19.76
CA GLU A 235 -9.04 -12.48 21.01
C GLU A 235 -9.01 -11.54 22.24
N ARG A 236 -8.22 -10.46 22.17
CA ARG A 236 -8.20 -9.44 23.25
C ARG A 236 -9.50 -8.66 23.26
N ALA A 237 -10.00 -8.28 22.07
CA ALA A 237 -11.27 -7.57 21.95
C ALA A 237 -12.44 -8.42 22.43
N GLU A 238 -12.48 -9.70 22.06
CA GLU A 238 -13.51 -10.65 22.50
C GLU A 238 -13.51 -10.81 24.02
N ARG A 239 -12.34 -11.00 24.63
CA ARG A 239 -12.22 -11.11 26.10
C ARG A 239 -12.65 -9.83 26.82
N ALA A 240 -12.27 -8.67 26.27
CA ALA A 240 -12.69 -7.39 26.83
C ALA A 240 -14.21 -7.23 26.76
N LEU A 241 -14.81 -7.54 25.61
CA LEU A 241 -16.26 -7.49 25.41
C LEU A 241 -16.98 -8.46 26.35
N ALA A 242 -16.52 -9.71 26.47
CA ALA A 242 -17.11 -10.69 27.37
C ALA A 242 -17.06 -10.20 28.83
N GLY A 243 -15.96 -9.58 29.26
CA GLY A 243 -15.84 -8.96 30.58
C GLY A 243 -16.84 -7.84 30.81
N LEU A 244 -17.04 -6.96 29.83
CA LEU A 244 -18.01 -5.87 29.89
C LEU A 244 -19.45 -6.37 29.97
N LEU A 245 -19.80 -7.41 29.22
CA LEU A 245 -21.14 -8.00 29.20
C LEU A 245 -21.45 -8.79 30.47
N ALA A 246 -20.44 -9.30 31.17
CA ALA A 246 -20.60 -10.00 32.43
C ALA A 246 -20.72 -9.03 33.65
N SER A 247 -20.42 -7.76 33.45
CA SER A 247 -20.51 -6.74 34.51
C SER A 247 -21.94 -6.20 34.59
N PRO A 248 -22.54 -6.12 35.82
CA PRO A 248 -23.93 -5.67 36.00
C PRO A 248 -24.15 -4.21 35.65
#